data_4ffeff536c21f2ff9faf5c3358a36fe9
#
_entry.id   4ffeff536c21f2ff9faf5c3358a36fe9
#
_cell.length_a   1.000
_cell.length_b   1.000
_cell.length_c   1.000
_cell.angle_alpha   90.00
_cell.angle_beta   90.00
_cell.angle_gamma   90.00
#
_symmetry.space_group_name_H-M   'P 1'
#
loop_
_entity.id
_entity.type
_entity.pdbx_description
1 polymer ?
#
loop_
_entity_poly.entity_id
_entity_poly.type
_entity_poly.pdbx_seq_one_letter_code
_entity_poly.pdbx_strand_id
1 'polypeptide(L)'
;MNHDVFISYSSRNKPTALAICHVLEEHGVRCWMAPRDIPPGADYGDVIDEAIVACRLFVLVFSEPASLSQWVKGELNLAFTEKKIIIPYRIDETPLKGAMRLILNQTHWVDAYPDAESKFGELVEAAERFLGRPAVGAFRTEPVVPPSAPTPAPARRYKVGDYY
;
A
#
# COMPACT_ATOMS: atom_id res chain seq x y z
N MET A 1 12.66 -1.84 -9.63
CA MET A 1 11.65 -1.13 -9.30
C MET A 1 11.93 -0.36 -8.10
N ASN A 2 11.73 0.86 -8.12
CA ASN A 2 12.02 1.66 -7.05
C ASN A 2 10.86 2.21 -6.33
N HIS A 3 10.16 1.48 -5.54
CA HIS A 3 9.06 2.00 -4.76
C HIS A 3 9.30 1.70 -3.30
N ASP A 4 8.67 2.47 -2.44
CA ASP A 4 8.85 2.32 -1.01
C ASP A 4 7.70 1.54 -0.38
N VAL A 5 6.52 1.68 -0.91
CA VAL A 5 5.32 1.13 -0.29
C VAL A 5 4.55 0.28 -1.26
N PHE A 6 4.12 -0.88 -0.80
CA PHE A 6 3.21 -1.73 -1.58
C PHE A 6 1.84 -1.59 -0.95
N ILE A 7 0.81 -1.32 -1.75
CA ILE A 7 -0.53 -1.17 -1.23
C ILE A 7 -1.35 -2.39 -1.63
N SER A 8 -1.80 -3.14 -0.63
CA SER A 8 -2.60 -4.33 -0.84
C SER A 8 -4.05 -4.00 -0.55
N TYR A 9 -4.94 -4.34 -1.43
CA TYR A 9 -6.33 -3.98 -1.26
C TYR A 9 -7.24 -4.88 -2.08
N SER A 10 -8.52 -4.95 -1.72
CA SER A 10 -9.50 -5.66 -2.54
C SER A 10 -9.97 -4.72 -3.63
N SER A 11 -10.22 -5.24 -4.81
CA SER A 11 -10.69 -4.40 -5.91
C SER A 11 -11.96 -3.64 -5.54
N ARG A 12 -12.70 -4.12 -4.55
CA ARG A 12 -13.88 -3.42 -4.15
C ARG A 12 -13.54 -2.14 -3.42
N ASN A 13 -12.33 -1.98 -2.95
CA ASN A 13 -11.92 -0.80 -2.23
C ASN A 13 -10.94 0.03 -3.05
N LYS A 14 -11.00 -0.10 -4.36
CA LYS A 14 -10.08 0.62 -5.22
C LYS A 14 -10.09 2.13 -5.00
N PRO A 15 -11.22 2.77 -4.82
CA PRO A 15 -11.19 4.22 -4.61
C PRO A 15 -10.38 4.60 -3.37
N THR A 16 -10.51 3.86 -2.29
CA THR A 16 -9.75 4.15 -1.08
C THR A 16 -8.27 3.90 -1.31
N ALA A 17 -7.94 2.80 -1.98
CA ALA A 17 -6.53 2.50 -2.24
C ALA A 17 -5.89 3.56 -3.13
N LEU A 18 -6.63 4.05 -4.12
CA LEU A 18 -6.10 5.11 -4.98
C LEU A 18 -5.91 6.40 -4.19
N ALA A 19 -6.81 6.71 -3.29
CA ALA A 19 -6.67 7.91 -2.48
C ALA A 19 -5.47 7.81 -1.56
N ILE A 20 -5.24 6.64 -0.99
CA ILE A 20 -4.07 6.42 -0.15
C ILE A 20 -2.80 6.59 -0.97
N CYS A 21 -2.80 5.98 -2.16
CA CYS A 21 -1.65 6.07 -3.02
C CYS A 21 -1.36 7.52 -3.37
N HIS A 22 -2.40 8.26 -3.69
CA HIS A 22 -2.25 9.66 -4.09
C HIS A 22 -1.68 10.49 -2.94
N VAL A 23 -2.19 10.32 -1.73
CA VAL A 23 -1.73 11.14 -0.63
C VAL A 23 -0.30 10.78 -0.26
N LEU A 24 0.07 9.53 -0.36
CA LEU A 24 1.45 9.16 -0.07
C LEU A 24 2.39 9.69 -1.15
N GLU A 25 1.96 9.60 -2.40
CA GLU A 25 2.81 10.09 -3.49
C GLU A 25 2.96 11.61 -3.44
N GLU A 26 1.96 12.31 -2.95
CA GLU A 26 2.09 13.74 -2.80
C GLU A 26 3.15 14.09 -1.77
N HIS A 27 3.46 13.20 -0.88
CA HIS A 27 4.49 13.43 0.13
C HIS A 27 5.81 12.78 -0.25
N GLY A 28 5.96 12.42 -1.51
CA GLY A 28 7.23 11.88 -1.98
C GLY A 28 7.44 10.41 -1.69
N VAL A 29 6.43 9.70 -1.26
CA VAL A 29 6.56 8.29 -0.97
C VAL A 29 6.12 7.54 -2.19
N ARG A 30 7.00 6.73 -2.78
CA ARG A 30 6.65 6.04 -4.01
C ARG A 30 5.87 4.77 -3.71
N CYS A 31 4.75 4.60 -4.36
CA CYS A 31 3.86 3.50 -4.07
C CYS A 31 3.68 2.57 -5.24
N TRP A 32 3.42 1.32 -4.94
CA TRP A 32 3.16 0.31 -5.95
C TRP A 32 1.79 -0.29 -5.66
N MET A 33 0.93 -0.34 -6.64
CA MET A 33 -0.35 -1.00 -6.47
C MET A 33 -0.76 -1.64 -7.77
N ALA A 34 -1.40 -2.80 -7.71
CA ALA A 34 -1.93 -3.46 -8.88
C ALA A 34 -3.31 -2.91 -9.14
N PRO A 35 -3.76 -2.88 -10.35
CA PRO A 35 -3.01 -3.26 -11.54
C PRO A 35 -2.24 -2.10 -12.14
N ARG A 36 -2.31 -0.94 -11.52
CA ARG A 36 -1.71 0.27 -12.08
C ARG A 36 -0.28 0.06 -12.53
N ASP A 37 0.47 -0.63 -11.69
CA ASP A 37 1.91 -0.74 -11.91
C ASP A 37 2.35 -2.06 -12.53
N ILE A 38 1.42 -2.86 -13.01
CA ILE A 38 1.76 -4.11 -13.66
C ILE A 38 1.93 -3.87 -15.13
N PRO A 39 3.08 -4.18 -15.71
CA PRO A 39 3.30 -3.93 -17.13
C PRO A 39 2.52 -4.90 -18.00
N PRO A 40 2.17 -4.48 -19.20
CA PRO A 40 1.43 -5.34 -20.10
C PRO A 40 2.22 -6.60 -20.39
N GLY A 41 1.56 -7.71 -20.43
CA GLY A 41 2.21 -8.96 -20.76
C GLY A 41 2.90 -9.64 -19.61
N ALA A 42 2.99 -8.99 -18.48
CA ALA A 42 3.69 -9.60 -17.36
C ALA A 42 2.78 -10.56 -16.62
N ASP A 43 3.38 -11.51 -15.97
CA ASP A 43 2.63 -12.43 -15.16
C ASP A 43 2.32 -11.73 -13.84
N TYR A 44 1.06 -11.69 -13.46
CA TYR A 44 0.67 -10.98 -12.26
C TYR A 44 1.39 -11.51 -11.03
N GLY A 45 1.43 -12.82 -10.88
CA GLY A 45 2.03 -13.38 -9.68
C GLY A 45 3.49 -13.01 -9.53
N ASP A 46 4.23 -13.09 -10.63
CA ASP A 46 5.64 -12.78 -10.58
C ASP A 46 5.89 -11.31 -10.28
N VAL A 47 5.11 -10.43 -10.91
CA VAL A 47 5.33 -9.01 -10.72
C VAL A 47 4.96 -8.59 -9.30
N ILE A 48 3.88 -9.14 -8.77
CA ILE A 48 3.46 -8.80 -7.42
C ILE A 48 4.48 -9.32 -6.42
N ASP A 49 4.98 -10.53 -6.63
CA ASP A 49 5.96 -11.09 -5.75
C ASP A 49 7.20 -10.19 -5.70
N GLU A 50 7.70 -9.79 -6.86
CA GLU A 50 8.86 -8.92 -6.91
C GLU A 50 8.57 -7.58 -6.26
N ALA A 51 7.38 -7.05 -6.44
CA ALA A 51 7.05 -5.76 -5.88
C ALA A 51 7.01 -5.81 -4.36
N ILE A 52 6.52 -6.89 -3.80
CA ILE A 52 6.47 -7.01 -2.34
C ILE A 52 7.88 -7.18 -1.80
N VAL A 53 8.69 -7.99 -2.47
CA VAL A 53 10.04 -8.19 -1.99
C VAL A 53 10.84 -6.88 -2.06
N ALA A 54 10.56 -6.05 -3.05
CA ALA A 54 11.28 -4.80 -3.21
C ALA A 54 10.81 -3.67 -2.31
N CYS A 55 9.63 -3.76 -1.75
CA CYS A 55 9.12 -2.65 -0.95
C CYS A 55 9.73 -2.65 0.45
N ARG A 56 9.57 -1.55 1.15
CA ARG A 56 10.01 -1.47 2.53
C ARG A 56 8.82 -1.50 3.43
N LEU A 57 7.68 -1.04 2.98
CA LEU A 57 6.53 -0.91 3.80
C LEU A 57 5.35 -1.51 3.06
N PHE A 58 4.50 -2.22 3.74
CA PHE A 58 3.34 -2.86 3.15
C PHE A 58 2.11 -2.28 3.83
N VAL A 59 1.28 -1.58 3.06
CA VAL A 59 0.07 -1.00 3.60
C VAL A 59 -1.10 -1.88 3.18
N LEU A 60 -1.84 -2.39 4.15
CA LEU A 60 -2.98 -3.24 3.87
C LEU A 60 -4.24 -2.45 4.10
N VAL A 61 -5.06 -2.28 3.07
CA VAL A 61 -6.35 -1.64 3.23
C VAL A 61 -7.28 -2.73 3.75
N PHE A 62 -7.51 -2.75 5.05
CA PHE A 62 -8.26 -3.84 5.66
C PHE A 62 -9.75 -3.56 5.64
N SER A 63 -10.50 -4.47 5.07
CA SER A 63 -11.93 -4.35 4.95
C SER A 63 -12.50 -5.75 4.87
N GLU A 64 -13.82 -5.88 4.87
CA GLU A 64 -14.41 -7.19 4.72
C GLU A 64 -14.02 -7.81 3.39
N PRO A 65 -14.11 -7.10 2.25
CA PRO A 65 -13.69 -7.72 1.00
C PRO A 65 -12.24 -8.14 1.02
N ALA A 66 -11.38 -7.35 1.65
CA ALA A 66 -9.96 -7.70 1.71
C ALA A 66 -9.78 -8.98 2.52
N SER A 67 -10.54 -9.12 3.58
CA SER A 67 -10.39 -10.28 4.45
C SER A 67 -10.83 -11.57 3.75
N LEU A 68 -11.60 -11.44 2.68
CA LEU A 68 -12.06 -12.60 1.94
C LEU A 68 -11.27 -12.84 0.66
N SER A 69 -10.36 -11.97 0.33
CA SER A 69 -9.63 -12.06 -0.93
C SER A 69 -8.43 -12.98 -0.81
N GLN A 70 -8.35 -13.96 -1.67
CA GLN A 70 -7.20 -14.86 -1.66
C GLN A 70 -5.92 -14.14 -2.09
N TRP A 71 -6.05 -13.18 -2.99
CA TRP A 71 -4.89 -12.41 -3.41
C TRP A 71 -4.35 -11.57 -2.26
N VAL A 72 -5.23 -10.88 -1.55
CA VAL A 72 -4.81 -10.05 -0.43
C VAL A 72 -4.17 -10.92 0.64
N LYS A 73 -4.75 -12.09 0.92
CA LYS A 73 -4.19 -12.97 1.93
C LYS A 73 -2.81 -13.45 1.52
N GLY A 74 -2.63 -13.77 0.25
CA GLY A 74 -1.33 -14.21 -0.23
C GLY A 74 -0.29 -13.12 -0.17
N GLU A 75 -0.69 -11.90 -0.52
CA GLU A 75 0.21 -10.76 -0.48
C GLU A 75 0.64 -10.48 0.96
N LEU A 76 -0.31 -10.51 1.89
CA LEU A 76 -0.01 -10.27 3.28
C LEU A 76 0.93 -11.34 3.83
N ASN A 77 0.68 -12.58 3.46
CA ASN A 77 1.51 -13.66 3.92
C ASN A 77 2.94 -13.51 3.43
N LEU A 78 3.09 -13.11 2.18
CA LEU A 78 4.42 -12.90 1.64
C LEU A 78 5.12 -11.74 2.35
N ALA A 79 4.42 -10.65 2.58
CA ALA A 79 4.99 -9.51 3.27
C ALA A 79 5.46 -9.92 4.67
N PHE A 80 4.68 -10.75 5.33
CA PHE A 80 5.03 -11.20 6.67
C PHE A 80 6.27 -12.09 6.61
N THR A 81 6.32 -13.00 5.64
CA THR A 81 7.45 -13.89 5.50
C THR A 81 8.72 -13.12 5.18
N GLU A 82 8.58 -12.07 4.38
CA GLU A 82 9.73 -11.26 4.01
C GLU A 82 10.06 -10.21 5.05
N LYS A 83 9.38 -10.26 6.17
CA LYS A 83 9.62 -9.38 7.29
C LYS A 83 9.47 -7.91 6.96
N LYS A 84 8.50 -7.58 6.14
CA LYS A 84 8.25 -6.18 5.81
C LYS A 84 7.49 -5.53 6.97
N ILE A 85 7.56 -4.22 7.04
CA ILE A 85 6.79 -3.50 8.04
C ILE A 85 5.39 -3.40 7.49
N ILE A 86 4.41 -3.90 8.22
CA ILE A 86 3.04 -3.95 7.77
C ILE A 86 2.21 -2.94 8.54
N ILE A 87 1.51 -2.07 7.82
CA ILE A 87 0.62 -1.11 8.44
C ILE A 87 -0.79 -1.42 7.99
N PRO A 88 -1.61 -1.99 8.85
CA PRO A 88 -2.99 -2.22 8.48
C PRO A 88 -3.78 -0.92 8.61
N TYR A 89 -4.50 -0.57 7.56
CA TYR A 89 -5.32 0.63 7.54
C TYR A 89 -6.77 0.15 7.49
N ARG A 90 -7.46 0.20 8.62
CA ARG A 90 -8.78 -0.40 8.75
C ARG A 90 -9.85 0.56 8.33
N ILE A 91 -10.69 0.16 7.41
CA ILE A 91 -11.71 1.06 6.89
C ILE A 91 -13.14 0.61 7.17
N ASP A 92 -13.32 -0.53 7.78
CA ASP A 92 -14.67 -0.93 8.19
C ASP A 92 -14.56 -1.76 9.45
N GLU A 93 -15.68 -2.27 9.97
CA GLU A 93 -15.63 -2.94 11.23
C GLU A 93 -15.31 -4.40 11.18
N THR A 94 -14.82 -4.91 10.12
CA THR A 94 -14.55 -6.32 10.00
C THR A 94 -13.60 -6.82 11.07
N PRO A 95 -13.93 -7.89 11.72
CA PRO A 95 -13.03 -8.42 12.74
C PRO A 95 -11.91 -9.22 12.12
N LEU A 96 -10.82 -9.35 12.83
CA LEU A 96 -9.73 -10.18 12.37
C LEU A 96 -10.06 -11.61 12.61
N LYS A 97 -9.75 -12.48 11.67
CA LYS A 97 -9.96 -13.88 11.82
C LYS A 97 -8.86 -14.67 11.14
N GLY A 98 -8.67 -15.87 11.58
CA GLY A 98 -7.79 -16.82 10.90
C GLY A 98 -6.35 -16.37 10.78
N ALA A 99 -5.77 -16.64 9.64
CA ALA A 99 -4.35 -16.33 9.42
C ALA A 99 -4.08 -14.84 9.53
N MET A 100 -5.02 -14.01 9.10
CA MET A 100 -4.79 -12.59 9.19
C MET A 100 -4.70 -12.16 10.65
N ARG A 101 -5.44 -12.80 11.51
CA ARG A 101 -5.36 -12.45 12.91
C ARG A 101 -3.99 -12.79 13.46
N LEU A 102 -3.44 -13.91 13.06
CA LEU A 102 -2.12 -14.28 13.57
C LEU A 102 -1.06 -13.27 13.14
N ILE A 103 -1.17 -12.77 11.93
CA ILE A 103 -0.19 -11.84 11.44
C ILE A 103 -0.41 -10.44 11.99
N LEU A 104 -1.64 -9.98 11.98
CA LEU A 104 -1.90 -8.59 12.29
C LEU A 104 -2.16 -8.29 13.76
N ASN A 105 -2.34 -9.31 14.55
CA ASN A 105 -2.66 -9.10 15.93
C ASN A 105 -1.59 -8.37 16.72
N GLN A 106 -0.37 -8.43 16.26
CA GLN A 106 0.70 -7.77 16.96
C GLN A 106 1.11 -6.47 16.31
N THR A 107 0.39 -6.02 15.32
CA THR A 107 0.76 -4.84 14.57
C THR A 107 -0.08 -3.66 15.00
N HIS A 108 0.49 -2.50 14.96
CA HIS A 108 -0.25 -1.31 15.30
C HIS A 108 -1.08 -0.87 14.09
N TRP A 109 -2.36 -0.77 14.25
CA TRP A 109 -3.24 -0.42 13.18
C TRP A 109 -3.52 1.05 13.09
N VAL A 110 -3.83 1.51 11.89
CA VAL A 110 -4.40 2.83 11.73
C VAL A 110 -5.88 2.57 11.55
N ASP A 111 -6.69 2.90 12.53
CA ASP A 111 -8.11 2.59 12.48
C ASP A 111 -8.86 3.78 11.96
N ALA A 112 -9.20 3.77 10.68
CA ALA A 112 -9.86 4.87 10.04
C ALA A 112 -11.37 4.73 10.01
N TYR A 113 -11.93 3.63 10.44
CA TYR A 113 -13.36 3.45 10.45
C TYR A 113 -13.96 4.46 11.41
N PRO A 114 -15.06 5.10 11.08
CA PRO A 114 -15.87 4.86 9.91
C PRO A 114 -15.56 5.75 8.72
N ASP A 115 -14.65 6.66 8.84
CA ASP A 115 -14.35 7.56 7.76
C ASP A 115 -13.01 7.18 7.16
N ALA A 116 -13.01 6.54 6.02
CA ALA A 116 -11.79 6.01 5.43
C ALA A 116 -10.70 7.04 5.18
N GLU A 117 -11.06 8.31 5.06
CA GLU A 117 -10.04 9.31 4.79
C GLU A 117 -9.57 10.03 6.04
N SER A 118 -10.18 9.74 7.16
CA SER A 118 -9.93 10.53 8.36
C SER A 118 -8.53 10.36 8.92
N LYS A 119 -7.85 9.28 8.55
CA LYS A 119 -6.54 9.02 9.12
C LYS A 119 -5.42 9.01 8.08
N PHE A 120 -5.66 9.60 6.94
CA PHE A 120 -4.61 9.65 5.93
C PHE A 120 -3.36 10.35 6.46
N GLY A 121 -3.53 11.40 7.25
CA GLY A 121 -2.38 12.10 7.81
C GLY A 121 -1.57 11.20 8.72
N GLU A 122 -2.25 10.40 9.51
CA GLU A 122 -1.57 9.49 10.42
C GLU A 122 -0.81 8.43 9.61
N LEU A 123 -1.39 7.98 8.50
CA LEU A 123 -0.72 7.01 7.66
C LEU A 123 0.52 7.61 7.03
N VAL A 124 0.43 8.86 6.55
CA VAL A 124 1.57 9.51 5.94
C VAL A 124 2.68 9.67 6.97
N GLU A 125 2.34 10.07 8.19
CA GLU A 125 3.36 10.21 9.21
C GLU A 125 4.03 8.89 9.53
N ALA A 126 3.26 7.82 9.60
CA ALA A 126 3.82 6.52 9.90
C ALA A 126 4.75 6.09 8.78
N ALA A 127 4.34 6.32 7.53
CA ALA A 127 5.16 5.92 6.40
C ALA A 127 6.48 6.71 6.41
N GLU A 128 6.41 8.00 6.67
CA GLU A 128 7.62 8.80 6.69
C GLU A 128 8.54 8.36 7.81
N ARG A 129 7.98 8.02 8.93
CA ARG A 129 8.81 7.61 10.03
C ARG A 129 9.51 6.28 9.72
N PHE A 130 8.83 5.33 9.19
CA PHE A 130 9.45 4.05 8.91
C PHE A 130 10.42 4.12 7.74
N LEU A 131 10.24 5.09 6.85
CA LEU A 131 11.15 5.24 5.73
C LEU A 131 12.33 6.15 6.07
N GLY A 132 12.37 6.63 7.30
CA GLY A 132 13.47 7.47 7.71
C GLY A 132 13.41 8.87 7.15
N ARG A 133 12.23 9.36 6.79
CA ARG A 133 12.14 10.68 6.27
C ARG A 133 11.72 11.64 7.32
N PRO A 134 12.04 12.85 7.17
CA PRO A 134 11.70 13.83 8.15
C PRO A 134 10.25 14.08 8.09
N ALA A 135 9.76 14.39 9.20
CA ALA A 135 8.38 14.59 9.28
C ALA A 135 8.06 15.70 8.44
N VAL A 136 7.04 15.77 7.99
CA VAL A 136 6.68 16.75 7.23
C VAL A 136 6.93 18.00 7.44
N GLY A 137 6.61 18.78 6.89
CA GLY A 137 6.78 20.09 7.02
C GLY A 137 8.03 20.47 7.49
N ALA A 138 8.59 19.77 7.92
CA ALA A 138 9.73 20.17 8.43
C ALA A 138 10.44 20.72 7.40
N PHE A 139 10.35 21.53 7.23
CA PHE A 139 11.10 22.09 6.30
C PHE A 139 11.77 21.51 5.34
N ARG A 140 11.54 21.12 4.75
CA ARG A 140 12.10 20.55 3.75
C ARG A 140 12.60 21.50 2.99
N THR A 141 13.27 21.98 3.16
CA THR A 141 13.78 22.98 2.42
C THR A 141 14.36 22.54 1.25
N GLU A 142 14.73 21.68 1.10
CA GLU A 142 15.41 21.30 0.00
C GLU A 142 14.74 20.73 -0.99
N PRO A 143 14.70 21.03 -1.72
CA PRO A 143 13.99 20.65 -2.75
C PRO A 143 14.56 19.67 -3.39
N VAL A 144 14.70 19.06 -3.30
CA VAL A 144 15.24 18.13 -3.83
C VAL A 144 14.87 17.72 -5.00
N VAL A 145 14.68 17.83 -5.58
CA VAL A 145 14.41 17.43 -6.65
C VAL A 145 14.59 16.44 -7.36
N PRO A 146 14.29 15.87 -7.54
CA PRO A 146 14.36 14.80 -8.08
C PRO A 146 14.31 14.75 -9.31
N PRO A 147 14.56 14.69 -9.65
CA PRO A 147 14.71 14.59 -10.64
C PRO A 147 14.21 13.90 -11.50
N SER A 148 13.99 13.86 -11.82
CA SER A 148 13.66 13.24 -12.67
C SER A 148 13.09 12.18 -12.86
N ALA A 149 12.74 11.89 -12.32
CA ALA A 149 12.23 10.82 -12.34
C ALA A 149 11.39 10.84 -13.38
N PRO A 150 11.45 10.09 -14.02
CA PRO A 150 10.78 10.07 -15.11
C PRO A 150 9.48 9.75 -14.82
N THR A 151 8.81 10.13 -15.09
CA THR A 151 7.66 9.93 -14.91
C THR A 151 7.18 8.86 -15.46
N PRO A 152 6.68 8.20 -15.03
CA PRO A 152 6.19 7.10 -15.32
C PRO A 152 5.22 7.12 -16.25
N ALA A 153 5.04 6.28 -16.66
CA ALA A 153 4.21 6.17 -17.57
C ALA A 153 2.97 6.42 -17.15
N PRO A 154 2.29 6.69 -17.85
CA PRO A 154 1.11 7.04 -17.53
C PRO A 154 0.33 5.95 -17.28
N ALA A 155 -0.46 6.04 -17.01
CA ALA A 155 -1.31 5.16 -16.77
C ALA A 155 -1.45 4.08 -17.53
N ARG A 156 -1.36 3.11 -17.17
CA ARG A 156 -1.52 2.12 -17.90
C ARG A 156 -2.85 1.74 -17.68
N ARG A 157 -3.62 1.59 -18.25
CA ARG A 157 -4.87 1.27 -18.09
C ARG A 157 -5.21 -0.11 -18.22
N TYR A 158 -4.95 -0.95 -17.61
CA TYR A 158 -5.30 -2.26 -17.77
C TYR A 158 -6.59 -2.56 -17.22
N LYS A 159 -7.27 -3.26 -17.73
CA LYS A 159 -8.49 -3.53 -17.28
C LYS A 159 -8.44 -4.72 -16.59
N VAL A 160 -8.01 -5.06 -15.77
CA VAL A 160 -7.96 -6.14 -15.08
C VAL A 160 -8.99 -6.38 -14.22
N GLY A 161 -9.94 -6.11 -14.40
CA GLY A 161 -10.97 -6.28 -13.64
C GLY A 161 -11.01 -7.19 -12.59
N ASP A 162 -11.03 -8.32 -12.76
CA ASP A 162 -11.10 -9.20 -11.74
C ASP A 162 -9.91 -9.66 -11.09
N TYR A 163 -8.92 -9.05 -11.23
CA TYR A 163 -7.72 -9.45 -10.63
C TYR A 163 -7.87 -9.71 -9.20
N TYR A 164 -8.47 -8.91 -8.43
CA TYR A 164 -8.67 -9.18 -7.05
C TYR A 164 -10.08 -9.78 -6.84
#